data_d69e6176bc268629f6dd67ff1ee25149
#
_entry.id   d69e6176bc268629f6dd67ff1ee25149
#
_cell.length_a   1.000
_cell.length_b   1.000
_cell.length_c   1.000
_cell.angle_alpha   90.00
_cell.angle_beta   90.00
_cell.angle_gamma   90.00
#
_symmetry.space_group_name_H-M   'P 1'
#
loop_
_entity.id
_entity.type
_entity.pdbx_description
1 polymer ?
#
loop_
_entity_poly.entity_id
_entity_poly.type
_entity_poly.pdbx_seq_one_letter_code
_entity_poly.pdbx_strand_id
1 'polypeptide(L)' 'MESNITQSPQLVRAERLLELLFDDESRPSLRWLRQMQAQRKIPYVKIGHLVRFDVAQVRTSLEEDCTVHSRKHLRRR' A
#
# COMPACT_ATOMS: atom_id res chain seq x y z
N MET A 1 20.53 12.63 -13.74
CA MET A 1 20.23 12.46 -13.44
C MET A 1 19.32 12.00 -13.29
N GLU A 2 18.88 11.61 -13.58
CA GLU A 2 17.96 11.09 -13.50
C GLU A 2 17.59 10.59 -12.40
N SER A 3 18.13 10.30 -11.73
CA SER A 3 17.71 9.77 -10.52
C SER A 3 16.80 10.64 -9.77
N ASN A 4 16.83 11.87 -10.00
CA ASN A 4 15.94 12.72 -9.33
C ASN A 4 14.56 12.42 -9.54
N ILE A 5 14.26 11.91 -10.68
CA ILE A 5 12.92 11.60 -11.00
C ILE A 5 12.36 10.59 -10.09
N THR A 6 13.16 9.68 -9.66
CA THR A 6 12.66 8.66 -8.80
C THR A 6 12.36 9.15 -7.42
N GLN A 7 12.79 10.35 -7.10
CA GLN A 7 12.51 10.88 -5.80
C GLN A 7 11.11 11.42 -5.67
N SER A 8 10.45 11.69 -6.76
CA SER A 8 9.12 12.25 -6.69
C SER A 8 8.14 11.21 -6.27
N PRO A 9 7.21 11.52 -5.37
CA PRO A 9 6.19 10.56 -5.00
C PRO A 9 5.31 10.25 -6.19
N GLN A 10 4.94 9.03 -6.33
CA GLN A 10 4.03 8.64 -7.36
C GLN A 10 2.66 8.45 -6.74
N LEU A 11 1.73 9.32 -7.04
CA LEU A 11 0.39 9.25 -6.50
C LEU A 11 -0.52 8.57 -7.51
N VAL A 12 -1.17 7.52 -7.11
CA VAL A 12 -1.97 6.71 -8.00
C VAL A 12 -3.34 6.47 -7.41
N ARG A 13 -4.26 6.09 -8.27
CA ARG A 13 -5.60 5.72 -7.86
C ARG A 13 -5.59 4.32 -7.26
N ALA A 14 -6.67 3.98 -6.61
CA ALA A 14 -6.75 2.70 -5.92
C ALA A 14 -6.51 1.51 -6.82
N GLU A 15 -7.13 1.51 -8.00
CA GLU A 15 -6.96 0.38 -8.92
C GLU A 15 -5.50 0.22 -9.33
N ARG A 16 -4.86 1.35 -9.62
CA ARG A 16 -3.48 1.29 -10.06
C ARG A 16 -2.56 0.87 -8.92
N LEU A 17 -2.88 1.29 -7.71
CA LEU A 17 -2.09 0.90 -6.54
C LEU A 17 -2.07 -0.62 -6.43
N LEU A 18 -3.22 -1.26 -6.58
CA LEU A 18 -3.29 -2.70 -6.46
C LEU A 18 -2.49 -3.38 -7.56
N GLU A 19 -2.51 -2.81 -8.76
CA GLU A 19 -1.73 -3.39 -9.86
C GLU A 19 -0.24 -3.28 -9.61
N LEU A 20 0.20 -2.21 -8.98
CA LEU A 20 1.62 -2.01 -8.74
C LEU A 20 2.14 -2.80 -7.56
N LEU A 21 1.29 -3.09 -6.60
CA LEU A 21 1.74 -3.78 -5.39
C LEU A 21 1.57 -5.28 -5.44
N PHE A 22 0.64 -5.77 -6.25
CA PHE A 22 0.32 -7.20 -6.29
C PHE A 22 0.29 -7.68 -7.72
N ASP A 23 0.61 -8.95 -7.91
CA ASP A 23 0.46 -9.53 -9.23
C ASP A 23 -0.98 -9.95 -9.42
N ASP A 24 -1.32 -10.42 -10.61
CA ASP A 24 -2.70 -10.73 -10.95
C ASP A 24 -3.30 -11.78 -10.06
N GLU A 25 -2.51 -12.73 -9.65
CA GLU A 25 -3.04 -13.85 -8.89
C GLU A 25 -3.24 -13.53 -7.43
N SER A 26 -2.46 -12.64 -6.90
CA SER A 26 -2.55 -12.34 -5.47
C SER A 26 -3.19 -11.01 -5.17
N ARG A 27 -3.67 -10.33 -6.21
CA ARG A 27 -4.23 -9.00 -6.04
C ARG A 27 -5.54 -9.04 -5.26
N PRO A 28 -5.62 -8.31 -4.14
CA PRO A 28 -6.88 -8.26 -3.41
C PRO A 28 -7.88 -7.33 -4.11
N SER A 29 -9.09 -7.30 -3.61
CA SER A 29 -10.12 -6.50 -4.22
C SER A 29 -10.03 -5.03 -3.81
N LEU A 30 -10.69 -4.19 -4.56
CA LEU A 30 -10.82 -2.78 -4.18
C LEU A 30 -11.54 -2.65 -2.84
N ARG A 31 -12.46 -3.55 -2.57
CA ARG A 31 -13.17 -3.53 -1.31
C ARG A 31 -12.21 -3.69 -0.14
N TRP A 32 -11.27 -4.62 -0.29
CA TRP A 32 -10.24 -4.82 0.73
C TRP A 32 -9.44 -3.53 0.93
N LEU A 33 -9.05 -2.88 -0.16
CA LEU A 33 -8.26 -1.66 -0.06
C LEU A 33 -9.04 -0.57 0.65
N ARG A 34 -10.32 -0.44 0.34
CA ARG A 34 -11.14 0.57 0.97
C ARG A 34 -11.33 0.30 2.45
N GLN A 35 -11.42 -0.96 2.83
CA GLN A 35 -11.49 -1.30 4.24
C GLN A 35 -10.20 -0.94 4.95
N MET A 36 -9.07 -1.22 4.34
CA MET A 36 -7.79 -0.87 4.93
C MET A 36 -7.64 0.64 5.07
N GLN A 37 -8.10 1.37 4.07
CA GLN A 37 -8.07 2.81 4.13
C GLN A 37 -8.95 3.34 5.26
N ALA A 38 -10.15 2.80 5.39
CA ALA A 38 -11.08 3.22 6.42
C ALA A 38 -10.55 2.93 7.81
N GLN A 39 -9.81 1.85 7.96
CA GLN A 39 -9.22 1.50 9.24
C GLN A 39 -7.89 2.21 9.48
N ARG A 40 -7.49 3.03 8.54
CA ARG A 40 -6.26 3.80 8.62
C ARG A 40 -5.02 2.94 8.71
N LYS A 41 -5.09 1.79 8.07
CA LYS A 41 -3.93 0.91 8.00
C LYS A 41 -3.07 1.17 6.78
N ILE A 42 -3.57 1.96 5.85
CA ILE A 42 -2.85 2.32 4.64
C ILE A 42 -2.88 3.83 4.52
N PRO A 43 -1.72 4.48 4.38
CA PRO A 43 -1.70 5.93 4.22
C PRO A 43 -2.24 6.36 2.87
N TYR A 44 -2.87 7.50 2.83
CA TYR A 44 -3.37 8.03 1.58
C TYR A 44 -3.30 9.56 1.61
N VAL A 45 -3.41 10.15 0.43
CA VAL A 45 -3.39 11.59 0.29
C VAL A 45 -4.75 12.01 -0.24
N LYS A 46 -5.35 12.98 0.43
CA LYS A 46 -6.64 13.48 -0.01
C LYS A 46 -6.45 14.85 -0.61
N ILE A 47 -6.84 15.00 -1.87
CA ILE A 47 -6.70 16.25 -2.59
C ILE A 47 -8.10 16.66 -2.99
N GLY A 48 -8.72 17.53 -2.20
CA GLY A 48 -10.12 17.87 -2.41
C GLY A 48 -10.98 16.65 -2.20
N HIS A 49 -11.71 16.23 -3.24
CA HIS A 49 -12.49 15.01 -3.18
C HIS A 49 -11.70 13.81 -3.64
N LEU A 50 -10.50 13.99 -4.17
CA LEU A 50 -9.74 12.90 -4.75
C LEU A 50 -8.90 12.22 -3.70
N VAL A 51 -8.87 10.90 -3.76
CA VAL A 51 -8.00 10.13 -2.88
C VAL A 51 -6.95 9.48 -3.75
N ARG A 52 -5.70 9.62 -3.35
CA ARG A 52 -4.57 9.05 -4.07
C ARG A 52 -3.66 8.37 -3.07
N PHE A 53 -2.84 7.48 -3.58
CA PHE A 53 -1.93 6.71 -2.73
C PHE A 53 -0.50 6.88 -3.23
N ASP A 54 0.40 7.05 -2.27
CA ASP A 54 1.82 7.05 -2.60
C ASP A 54 2.29 5.62 -2.51
N VAL A 55 2.70 5.06 -3.62
CA VAL A 55 3.03 3.64 -3.71
C VAL A 55 4.10 3.24 -2.70
N ALA A 56 5.13 4.05 -2.57
CA ALA A 56 6.21 3.72 -1.66
C ALA A 56 5.77 3.73 -0.21
N GLN A 57 4.94 4.70 0.16
CA GLN A 57 4.46 4.77 1.53
C GLN A 57 3.52 3.63 1.85
N VAL A 58 2.67 3.26 0.91
CA VAL A 58 1.76 2.15 1.11
C VAL A 58 2.54 0.85 1.28
N ARG A 59 3.55 0.66 0.43
CA ARG A 59 4.36 -0.54 0.52
C ARG A 59 5.04 -0.63 1.88
N THR A 60 5.62 0.46 2.34
CA THR A 60 6.27 0.48 3.64
C THR A 60 5.28 0.16 4.76
N SER A 61 4.10 0.75 4.68
CA SER A 61 3.10 0.52 5.70
C SER A 61 2.67 -0.95 5.75
N LEU A 62 2.48 -1.55 4.58
CA LEU A 62 2.10 -2.95 4.54
C LEU A 62 3.22 -3.84 5.08
N GLU A 63 4.45 -3.51 4.78
CA GLU A 63 5.56 -4.29 5.27
C GLU A 63 5.67 -4.20 6.78
N GLU A 64 5.44 -3.04 7.33
CA GLU A 64 5.55 -2.87 8.77
C GLU A 64 4.39 -3.46 9.53
N ASP A 65 3.18 -3.31 8.98
CA ASP A 65 2.00 -3.68 9.73
C ASP A 65 1.47 -5.06 9.43
N CYS A 66 1.79 -5.57 8.25
CA CYS A 66 1.20 -6.82 7.80
C CYS A 66 2.17 -7.96 7.63
N THR A 67 3.46 -7.67 7.72
CA THR A 67 4.45 -8.73 7.56
C THR A 67 4.46 -9.64 8.79
N VAL A 68 4.44 -10.92 8.53
CA VAL A 68 4.50 -11.90 9.60
C VAL A 68 5.90 -12.50 9.61
N HIS A 69 6.57 -12.38 10.74
CA HIS A 69 7.93 -12.87 10.85
C HIS A 69 7.88 -14.32 11.27
N SER A 70 8.37 -15.17 10.43
CA SER A 70 8.19 -16.61 10.62
C SER A 70 8.72 -17.11 11.92
N ARG A 71 9.80 -16.53 12.46
CA ARG A 71 10.30 -17.05 13.65
C ARG A 71 9.61 -16.54 14.85
N LYS A 72 8.89 -15.48 14.75
CA LYS A 72 8.29 -15.00 15.85
C LYS A 72 7.15 -15.67 16.19
N HIS A 73 6.53 -16.09 15.37
CA HIS A 73 5.42 -16.54 15.65
C HIS A 73 5.30 -17.71 16.15
N LEU A 74 5.96 -18.25 16.02
CA LEU A 74 5.91 -19.32 16.53
C LEU A 74 5.52 -19.43 17.69
N ARG A 75 5.29 -18.99 18.41
CA ARG A 75 5.00 -18.88 19.49
C ARG A 75 4.03 -18.72 19.88
N ARG A 76 3.35 -18.81 19.61
CA ARG A 76 2.49 -18.62 19.78
C ARG A 76 1.82 -18.71 19.95
N ARG A 77 1.39 -19.01 20.03
CA ARG A 77 0.65 -19.08 20.12
C ARG A 77 0.25 -19.00 20.30
#